data_921829ab0e1f0a6ca9e2fce560ba7743
#
_entry.id   921829ab0e1f0a6ca9e2fce560ba7743
#
_cell.length_a   1.000
_cell.length_b   1.000
_cell.length_c   1.000
_cell.angle_alpha   90.00
_cell.angle_beta   90.00
_cell.angle_gamma   90.00
#
_symmetry.space_group_name_H-M   'P 1'
#
loop_
_entity.id
_entity.type
_entity.pdbx_description
1 polymer ?
#
loop_
_entity_poly.entity_id
_entity_poly.type
_entity_poly.pdbx_seq_one_letter_code
_entity_poly.pdbx_strand_id
1 'polypeptide(L)'
;MGNGMVKRHGVLVITLVIGMLWASSPAVAQQAPAPLPTGQKGCLPPPAATEPGVPWAQQRMAVDRVWSLTKGAGVTVGVVDTGVDGRTPQLSGGRVKPGLDVTTPERKPADDDCFGHGTFVAGIIGAAVLEGTGFAGVAPEATILPIRCAITTPDGSPPVLTAAEMAEGIRAAVDGGARVINISASTDTPDQGLADAVRYAAQRDVVVVASAANSAQQGDPITYPASYPTVIAVGAIDMTGKKADFSQTGKFLSLVAPGVGITSIGPGGGGHWVGSGTSYAAPFVAGVAALVRAYRPQLSAEQVKHRLEATADHPAAELPDTRLGWGTVNAMAAVTTLLPEEAGSGGPVVAGEPAPVPVSARPDGPGEVVAVAATISVPILALLGLLVFRLCLGGRRRRWKRARVVEPRER
;
A
#
# COMPACT_ATOMS: atom_id res chain seq x y z
N MET A 1 71.01 -47.94 -49.90
CA MET A 1 69.56 -48.30 -49.92
C MET A 1 69.12 -48.43 -48.50
N GLY A 2 68.23 -47.62 -48.03
CA GLY A 2 67.69 -47.75 -46.70
C GLY A 2 67.11 -46.43 -46.21
N ASN A 3 65.87 -46.19 -46.54
CA ASN A 3 65.09 -44.97 -46.13
C ASN A 3 64.78 -45.02 -44.64
N GLY A 4 65.25 -44.05 -43.86
CA GLY A 4 64.88 -43.78 -42.48
C GLY A 4 63.72 -42.77 -42.42
N MET A 5 62.55 -43.23 -42.06
CA MET A 5 61.31 -42.49 -41.96
C MET A 5 61.25 -41.86 -40.54
N VAL A 6 61.43 -40.55 -40.44
CA VAL A 6 61.27 -39.80 -39.17
C VAL A 6 59.80 -39.57 -38.91
N LYS A 7 59.25 -40.20 -37.86
CA LYS A 7 57.90 -40.00 -37.36
C LYS A 7 57.87 -38.65 -36.58
N ARG A 8 57.12 -37.67 -37.11
CA ARG A 8 56.76 -36.43 -36.40
C ARG A 8 55.56 -36.74 -35.49
N HIS A 9 55.78 -36.70 -34.18
CA HIS A 9 54.70 -36.73 -33.20
C HIS A 9 54.13 -35.30 -33.11
N GLY A 10 52.93 -35.10 -33.63
CA GLY A 10 52.13 -33.91 -33.45
C GLY A 10 51.43 -33.99 -32.08
N VAL A 11 51.81 -33.11 -31.16
CA VAL A 11 51.09 -32.92 -29.90
C VAL A 11 49.83 -32.13 -30.20
N LEU A 12 48.67 -32.80 -30.13
CA LEU A 12 47.34 -32.19 -30.24
C LEU A 12 46.96 -31.59 -28.89
N VAL A 13 47.08 -30.28 -28.74
CA VAL A 13 46.55 -29.56 -27.56
C VAL A 13 45.06 -29.38 -27.78
N ILE A 14 44.26 -30.23 -27.16
CA ILE A 14 42.79 -30.08 -27.11
C ILE A 14 42.50 -29.05 -26.02
N THR A 15 42.19 -27.81 -26.41
CA THR A 15 41.67 -26.81 -25.51
C THR A 15 40.18 -27.07 -25.30
N LEU A 16 39.85 -27.67 -24.17
CA LEU A 16 38.47 -27.87 -23.74
C LEU A 16 37.90 -26.48 -23.31
N VAL A 17 37.17 -25.85 -24.20
CA VAL A 17 36.35 -24.67 -23.86
C VAL A 17 35.07 -25.16 -23.21
N ILE A 18 35.06 -25.23 -21.88
CA ILE A 18 33.81 -25.44 -21.13
C ILE A 18 32.99 -24.15 -21.24
N GLY A 19 32.12 -24.11 -22.25
CA GLY A 19 31.07 -23.09 -22.35
C GLY A 19 30.07 -23.35 -21.23
N MET A 20 30.15 -22.59 -20.12
CA MET A 20 29.04 -22.46 -19.20
C MET A 20 27.88 -21.76 -19.93
N LEU A 21 27.00 -22.57 -20.51
CA LEU A 21 25.65 -22.13 -20.88
C LEU A 21 24.93 -21.77 -19.60
N TRP A 22 24.99 -20.50 -19.21
CA TRP A 22 24.04 -19.95 -18.28
C TRP A 22 22.69 -20.00 -18.96
N ALA A 23 21.89 -21.02 -18.65
CA ALA A 23 20.48 -21.02 -18.97
C ALA A 23 19.87 -19.87 -18.18
N SER A 24 19.82 -18.68 -18.79
CA SER A 24 18.97 -17.59 -18.30
C SER A 24 17.54 -18.11 -18.40
N SER A 25 17.00 -18.60 -17.27
CA SER A 25 15.56 -18.80 -17.15
C SER A 25 14.91 -17.49 -17.57
N PRO A 26 13.94 -17.49 -18.49
CA PRO A 26 13.20 -16.28 -18.80
C PRO A 26 12.61 -15.77 -17.48
N ALA A 27 13.00 -14.58 -17.04
CA ALA A 27 12.33 -13.90 -15.98
C ALA A 27 10.87 -13.77 -16.46
N VAL A 28 9.96 -14.51 -15.87
CA VAL A 28 8.53 -14.31 -16.09
C VAL A 28 8.28 -12.87 -15.64
N ALA A 29 8.03 -11.98 -16.58
CA ALA A 29 7.68 -10.59 -16.28
C ALA A 29 6.42 -10.66 -15.41
N GLN A 30 6.57 -10.30 -14.14
CA GLN A 30 5.45 -10.30 -13.20
C GLN A 30 4.47 -9.22 -13.67
N GLN A 31 3.27 -9.63 -14.00
CA GLN A 31 2.24 -8.74 -14.52
C GLN A 31 1.85 -7.75 -13.42
N ALA A 32 1.90 -6.45 -13.73
CA ALA A 32 1.43 -5.42 -12.81
C ALA A 32 -0.08 -5.54 -12.55
N PRO A 33 -0.56 -5.17 -11.34
CA PRO A 33 -1.98 -5.15 -11.03
C PRO A 33 -2.76 -4.31 -12.03
N ALA A 34 -3.90 -4.82 -12.49
CA ALA A 34 -4.78 -4.16 -13.45
C ALA A 34 -5.67 -3.10 -12.76
N PRO A 35 -6.19 -2.12 -13.50
CA PRO A 35 -7.21 -1.21 -12.98
C PRO A 35 -8.45 -1.96 -12.51
N LEU A 36 -9.01 -1.53 -11.35
CA LEU A 36 -10.27 -2.04 -10.83
C LEU A 36 -11.40 -1.69 -11.82
N PRO A 37 -12.10 -2.66 -12.40
CA PRO A 37 -13.22 -2.38 -13.31
C PRO A 37 -14.35 -1.62 -12.60
N THR A 38 -14.95 -0.65 -13.27
CA THR A 38 -16.03 0.20 -12.73
C THR A 38 -17.39 -0.06 -13.35
N GLY A 39 -17.53 -1.04 -14.21
CA GLY A 39 -18.79 -1.33 -14.90
C GLY A 39 -18.75 -2.72 -15.54
N GLN A 40 -18.67 -3.77 -14.71
CA GLN A 40 -18.72 -5.16 -15.19
C GLN A 40 -20.11 -5.76 -15.01
N LYS A 41 -20.51 -6.60 -15.95
CA LYS A 41 -21.67 -7.48 -15.78
C LYS A 41 -21.27 -8.68 -14.90
N GLY A 42 -22.05 -8.92 -13.85
CA GLY A 42 -21.76 -9.97 -12.87
C GLY A 42 -20.73 -9.57 -11.83
N CYS A 43 -20.26 -10.54 -11.06
CA CYS A 43 -19.28 -10.29 -10.01
C CYS A 43 -17.88 -10.03 -10.57
N LEU A 44 -17.10 -9.20 -9.85
CA LEU A 44 -15.71 -8.95 -10.15
C LEU A 44 -14.91 -10.27 -10.09
N PRO A 45 -14.15 -10.62 -11.14
CA PRO A 45 -13.29 -11.79 -11.09
C PRO A 45 -12.17 -11.59 -10.07
N PRO A 46 -11.57 -12.68 -9.56
CA PRO A 46 -10.39 -12.58 -8.72
C PRO A 46 -9.26 -11.80 -9.40
N PRO A 47 -8.52 -10.95 -8.68
CA PRO A 47 -7.37 -10.25 -9.24
C PRO A 47 -6.27 -11.25 -9.61
N ALA A 48 -5.71 -11.13 -10.82
CA ALA A 48 -4.75 -12.08 -11.37
C ALA A 48 -3.30 -11.79 -10.96
N ALA A 49 -2.97 -10.52 -10.72
CA ALA A 49 -1.60 -10.10 -10.43
C ALA A 49 -1.40 -9.76 -8.96
N THR A 50 -0.25 -10.10 -8.41
CA THR A 50 0.16 -9.75 -7.05
C THR A 50 1.18 -8.61 -7.11
N GLU A 51 1.03 -7.60 -6.24
CA GLU A 51 2.02 -6.52 -6.07
C GLU A 51 3.19 -7.04 -5.21
N PRO A 52 4.38 -7.24 -5.78
CA PRO A 52 5.50 -7.81 -5.05
C PRO A 52 6.21 -6.78 -4.16
N GLY A 53 6.20 -5.52 -4.60
CA GLY A 53 6.82 -4.40 -3.87
C GLY A 53 5.86 -3.70 -2.93
N VAL A 54 6.39 -2.88 -2.04
CA VAL A 54 5.56 -1.97 -1.24
C VAL A 54 5.00 -0.88 -2.16
N PRO A 55 3.67 -0.76 -2.33
CA PRO A 55 3.08 0.26 -3.18
C PRO A 55 3.43 1.68 -2.70
N TRP A 56 3.43 2.65 -3.62
CA TRP A 56 3.84 4.01 -3.33
C TRP A 56 3.07 4.66 -2.17
N ALA A 57 1.78 4.35 -2.06
CA ALA A 57 0.92 4.90 -1.01
C ALA A 57 1.34 4.42 0.38
N GLN A 58 1.64 3.13 0.54
CA GLN A 58 2.15 2.56 1.78
C GLN A 58 3.55 3.10 2.11
N GLN A 59 4.43 3.25 1.10
CA GLN A 59 5.74 3.88 1.28
C GLN A 59 5.61 5.32 1.80
N ARG A 60 4.71 6.12 1.20
CA ARG A 60 4.45 7.49 1.62
C ARG A 60 3.88 7.57 3.03
N MET A 61 2.90 6.72 3.35
CA MET A 61 2.27 6.67 4.66
C MET A 61 3.18 6.09 5.75
N ALA A 62 4.19 5.28 5.36
CA ALA A 62 5.17 4.65 6.23
C ALA A 62 4.55 3.99 7.47
N VAL A 63 3.39 3.36 7.31
CA VAL A 63 2.58 2.79 8.41
C VAL A 63 3.27 1.64 9.13
N ASP A 64 4.16 0.93 8.45
CA ASP A 64 5.00 -0.11 9.00
C ASP A 64 5.82 0.35 10.21
N ARG A 65 6.23 1.63 10.23
CA ARG A 65 6.94 2.23 11.37
C ARG A 65 6.08 2.34 12.63
N VAL A 66 4.77 2.45 12.47
CA VAL A 66 3.81 2.53 13.60
C VAL A 66 3.51 1.16 14.17
N TRP A 67 3.68 0.08 13.42
CA TRP A 67 3.26 -1.26 13.81
C TRP A 67 4.03 -1.85 14.99
N SER A 68 5.18 -1.31 15.33
CA SER A 68 5.86 -1.62 16.59
C SER A 68 5.12 -1.09 17.82
N LEU A 69 4.25 -0.10 17.65
CA LEU A 69 3.45 0.52 18.71
C LEU A 69 2.02 -0.02 18.72
N THR A 70 1.40 -0.08 17.56
CA THR A 70 0.02 -0.54 17.38
C THR A 70 -0.24 -0.96 15.93
N LYS A 71 -1.08 -1.97 15.75
CA LYS A 71 -1.58 -2.44 14.44
C LYS A 71 -3.11 -2.35 14.35
N GLY A 72 -3.75 -1.64 15.30
CA GLY A 72 -5.19 -1.47 15.34
C GLY A 72 -5.96 -2.60 16.02
N ALA A 73 -5.30 -3.50 16.77
CA ALA A 73 -5.96 -4.59 17.48
C ALA A 73 -7.05 -4.07 18.44
N GLY A 74 -8.18 -4.79 18.51
CA GLY A 74 -9.32 -4.45 19.37
C GLY A 74 -10.23 -3.35 18.82
N VAL A 75 -9.89 -2.73 17.67
CA VAL A 75 -10.73 -1.71 17.04
C VAL A 75 -11.54 -2.32 15.90
N THR A 76 -12.86 -2.12 15.93
CA THR A 76 -13.76 -2.46 14.82
C THR A 76 -13.94 -1.24 13.91
N VAL A 77 -13.68 -1.42 12.60
CA VAL A 77 -13.90 -0.42 11.56
C VAL A 77 -15.10 -0.84 10.72
N GLY A 78 -16.17 -0.06 10.73
CA GLY A 78 -17.32 -0.23 9.86
C GLY A 78 -16.98 0.24 8.44
N VAL A 79 -17.20 -0.61 7.45
CA VAL A 79 -17.06 -0.28 6.02
C VAL A 79 -18.45 -0.24 5.41
N VAL A 80 -18.96 0.98 5.22
CA VAL A 80 -20.28 1.27 4.64
C VAL A 80 -20.10 1.38 3.12
N ASP A 81 -20.37 0.26 2.39
CA ASP A 81 -19.96 0.08 1.01
C ASP A 81 -20.77 -1.03 0.30
N THR A 82 -20.17 -1.79 -0.61
CA THR A 82 -20.76 -2.90 -1.38
C THR A 82 -20.72 -4.27 -0.69
N GLY A 83 -20.25 -4.34 0.55
CA GLY A 83 -19.90 -5.56 1.27
C GLY A 83 -18.37 -5.75 1.32
N VAL A 84 -17.90 -6.83 1.93
CA VAL A 84 -16.47 -7.18 2.00
C VAL A 84 -16.30 -8.69 1.91
N ASP A 85 -15.53 -9.20 0.95
CA ASP A 85 -15.23 -10.63 0.90
C ASP A 85 -14.18 -11.02 1.97
N GLY A 86 -14.69 -11.53 3.09
CA GLY A 86 -13.85 -11.99 4.21
C GLY A 86 -13.05 -13.26 3.95
N ARG A 87 -13.22 -13.91 2.79
CA ARG A 87 -12.48 -15.12 2.38
C ARG A 87 -11.19 -14.77 1.65
N THR A 88 -11.04 -13.54 1.20
CA THR A 88 -9.79 -13.03 0.59
C THR A 88 -8.62 -13.26 1.54
N PRO A 89 -7.48 -13.82 1.08
CA PRO A 89 -6.38 -14.26 1.97
C PRO A 89 -5.92 -13.21 2.98
N GLN A 90 -5.76 -11.96 2.58
CA GLN A 90 -5.32 -10.87 3.47
C GLN A 90 -6.41 -10.33 4.41
N LEU A 91 -7.66 -10.75 4.27
CA LEU A 91 -8.77 -10.44 5.20
C LEU A 91 -9.28 -11.68 5.95
N SER A 92 -8.78 -12.86 5.65
CA SER A 92 -9.18 -14.11 6.28
C SER A 92 -8.78 -14.20 7.76
N GLY A 93 -9.13 -15.31 8.43
CA GLY A 93 -8.75 -15.54 9.83
C GLY A 93 -9.69 -14.89 10.85
N GLY A 94 -10.95 -14.66 10.50
CA GLY A 94 -11.99 -14.17 11.42
C GLY A 94 -11.91 -12.66 11.70
N ARG A 95 -11.16 -11.90 10.91
CA ARG A 95 -11.05 -10.44 11.09
C ARG A 95 -12.17 -9.66 10.40
N VAL A 96 -12.92 -10.28 9.50
CA VAL A 96 -14.14 -9.73 8.92
C VAL A 96 -15.33 -10.35 9.64
N LYS A 97 -16.16 -9.51 10.27
CA LYS A 97 -17.42 -9.92 10.88
C LYS A 97 -18.44 -10.22 9.78
N PRO A 98 -19.52 -10.96 10.06
CA PRO A 98 -20.60 -11.16 9.09
C PRO A 98 -21.20 -9.85 8.56
N GLY A 99 -21.23 -8.80 9.40
CA GLY A 99 -21.78 -7.51 9.04
C GLY A 99 -23.27 -7.53 8.79
N LEU A 100 -23.75 -6.57 7.98
CA LEU A 100 -25.17 -6.43 7.71
C LEU A 100 -25.42 -5.85 6.31
N ASP A 101 -26.31 -6.49 5.56
CA ASP A 101 -26.85 -5.96 4.33
C ASP A 101 -28.12 -5.15 4.64
N VAL A 102 -28.07 -3.82 4.48
CA VAL A 102 -29.22 -2.94 4.74
C VAL A 102 -30.06 -2.69 3.47
N THR A 103 -29.65 -3.23 2.33
CA THR A 103 -30.36 -3.05 1.05
C THR A 103 -31.56 -3.99 0.90
N THR A 104 -31.66 -5.01 1.75
CA THR A 104 -32.73 -6.00 1.72
C THR A 104 -33.44 -6.12 3.08
N PRO A 105 -34.75 -6.41 3.10
CA PRO A 105 -35.49 -6.60 4.35
C PRO A 105 -34.97 -7.75 5.22
N GLU A 106 -34.38 -8.77 4.59
CA GLU A 106 -33.85 -9.97 5.29
C GLU A 106 -32.58 -9.68 6.09
N ARG A 107 -31.92 -8.55 5.83
CA ARG A 107 -30.73 -8.10 6.56
C ARG A 107 -29.67 -9.20 6.70
N LYS A 108 -29.30 -9.80 5.57
CA LYS A 108 -28.33 -10.89 5.49
C LYS A 108 -26.93 -10.40 5.88
N PRO A 109 -25.97 -11.32 6.14
CA PRO A 109 -24.56 -10.97 6.23
C PRO A 109 -24.06 -10.23 4.99
N ALA A 110 -23.10 -9.36 5.17
CA ALA A 110 -22.45 -8.57 4.10
C ALA A 110 -20.96 -8.96 3.92
N ASP A 111 -20.62 -10.20 4.32
CA ASP A 111 -19.27 -10.75 4.29
C ASP A 111 -18.86 -11.37 2.95
N ASP A 112 -19.57 -11.02 1.91
CA ASP A 112 -19.26 -11.22 0.49
C ASP A 112 -19.31 -9.88 -0.26
N ASP A 113 -18.70 -9.81 -1.45
CA ASP A 113 -18.67 -8.58 -2.24
C ASP A 113 -18.57 -8.91 -3.73
N CYS A 114 -19.70 -8.84 -4.43
CA CYS A 114 -19.75 -9.11 -5.86
C CYS A 114 -19.15 -7.97 -6.70
N PHE A 115 -19.23 -6.73 -6.22
CA PHE A 115 -18.73 -5.55 -6.94
C PHE A 115 -17.23 -5.32 -6.72
N GLY A 116 -16.73 -5.60 -5.51
CA GLY A 116 -15.31 -5.54 -5.16
C GLY A 116 -14.84 -4.21 -4.58
N HIS A 117 -15.66 -3.15 -4.63
CA HIS A 117 -15.26 -1.83 -4.12
C HIS A 117 -15.07 -1.85 -2.60
N GLY A 118 -16.00 -2.42 -1.85
CA GLY A 118 -15.88 -2.50 -0.39
C GLY A 118 -14.72 -3.39 0.07
N THR A 119 -14.43 -4.49 -0.66
CA THR A 119 -13.27 -5.35 -0.40
C THR A 119 -11.97 -4.58 -0.65
N PHE A 120 -11.89 -3.79 -1.71
CA PHE A 120 -10.75 -2.93 -2.02
C PHE A 120 -10.52 -1.90 -0.91
N VAL A 121 -11.58 -1.22 -0.47
CA VAL A 121 -11.57 -0.26 0.66
C VAL A 121 -11.14 -0.93 1.96
N ALA A 122 -11.72 -2.09 2.30
CA ALA A 122 -11.36 -2.86 3.48
C ALA A 122 -9.89 -3.30 3.46
N GLY A 123 -9.35 -3.61 2.29
CA GLY A 123 -7.94 -3.93 2.08
C GLY A 123 -7.01 -2.78 2.47
N ILE A 124 -7.31 -1.55 2.07
CA ILE A 124 -6.53 -0.37 2.46
C ILE A 124 -6.56 -0.17 3.98
N ILE A 125 -7.70 -0.42 4.63
CA ILE A 125 -7.83 -0.29 6.08
C ILE A 125 -7.05 -1.37 6.80
N GLY A 126 -7.27 -2.67 6.47
CA GLY A 126 -6.91 -3.76 7.36
C GLY A 126 -6.38 -5.03 6.71
N ALA A 127 -5.91 -5.02 5.45
CA ALA A 127 -5.26 -6.19 4.87
C ALA A 127 -4.05 -6.63 5.71
N ALA A 128 -3.98 -7.92 6.03
CA ALA A 128 -2.84 -8.48 6.77
C ALA A 128 -1.55 -8.41 5.96
N VAL A 129 -0.44 -8.33 6.68
CA VAL A 129 0.88 -8.61 6.08
C VAL A 129 0.89 -10.08 5.63
N LEU A 130 1.22 -10.32 4.37
CA LEU A 130 1.26 -11.64 3.77
C LEU A 130 2.57 -11.80 3.01
N GLU A 131 3.20 -12.98 3.14
CA GLU A 131 4.40 -13.30 2.37
C GLU A 131 4.10 -13.33 0.87
N GLY A 132 5.04 -12.86 0.05
CA GLY A 132 4.91 -12.81 -1.40
C GLY A 132 4.24 -11.53 -1.94
N THR A 133 3.84 -10.59 -1.06
CA THR A 133 3.36 -9.28 -1.46
C THR A 133 3.91 -8.18 -0.55
N GLY A 134 4.20 -7.01 -1.13
CA GLY A 134 4.55 -5.81 -0.35
C GLY A 134 3.34 -5.01 0.12
N PHE A 135 2.13 -5.38 -0.29
CA PHE A 135 0.91 -4.69 0.13
C PHE A 135 0.44 -5.17 1.50
N ALA A 136 0.08 -4.21 2.35
CA ALA A 136 -0.65 -4.43 3.59
C ALA A 136 -1.53 -3.22 3.90
N GLY A 137 -2.59 -3.41 4.67
CA GLY A 137 -3.46 -2.32 5.12
C GLY A 137 -2.80 -1.47 6.21
N VAL A 138 -3.39 -0.31 6.49
CA VAL A 138 -2.89 0.64 7.48
C VAL A 138 -2.92 0.06 8.90
N ALA A 139 -4.02 -0.61 9.26
CA ALA A 139 -4.28 -1.20 10.57
C ALA A 139 -4.53 -2.72 10.43
N PRO A 140 -3.48 -3.54 10.19
CA PRO A 140 -3.62 -4.93 9.76
C PRO A 140 -4.18 -5.88 10.83
N GLU A 141 -4.37 -5.42 12.08
CA GLU A 141 -5.02 -6.19 13.17
C GLU A 141 -6.40 -5.63 13.55
N ALA A 142 -6.88 -4.59 12.85
CA ALA A 142 -8.24 -4.11 13.04
C ALA A 142 -9.27 -5.15 12.57
N THR A 143 -10.43 -5.13 13.19
CA THR A 143 -11.59 -5.93 12.78
C THR A 143 -12.43 -5.13 11.78
N ILE A 144 -12.79 -5.72 10.66
CA ILE A 144 -13.67 -5.12 9.66
C ILE A 144 -15.11 -5.54 9.91
N LEU A 145 -16.02 -4.57 9.94
CA LEU A 145 -17.46 -4.78 10.00
C LEU A 145 -18.09 -4.33 8.69
N PRO A 146 -18.39 -5.22 7.75
CA PRO A 146 -19.03 -4.86 6.49
C PRO A 146 -20.47 -4.39 6.70
N ILE A 147 -20.82 -3.28 6.09
CA ILE A 147 -22.21 -2.84 5.98
C ILE A 147 -22.49 -2.61 4.50
N ARG A 148 -23.24 -3.52 3.88
CA ARG A 148 -23.66 -3.34 2.50
C ARG A 148 -24.81 -2.38 2.43
N CYS A 149 -24.59 -1.25 1.78
CA CYS A 149 -25.61 -0.23 1.52
C CYS A 149 -25.71 0.13 0.03
N ALA A 150 -24.97 -0.57 -0.83
CA ALA A 150 -25.04 -0.44 -2.27
C ALA A 150 -25.07 -1.81 -2.94
N ILE A 151 -25.97 -1.98 -3.90
CA ILE A 151 -26.07 -3.18 -4.73
C ILE A 151 -25.66 -2.87 -6.16
N THR A 152 -25.06 -3.87 -6.82
CA THR A 152 -24.82 -3.80 -8.26
C THR A 152 -26.16 -3.89 -9.00
N THR A 153 -26.33 -3.01 -9.97
CA THR A 153 -27.45 -3.13 -10.90
C THR A 153 -27.19 -4.28 -11.90
N PRO A 154 -28.24 -4.99 -12.37
CA PRO A 154 -28.09 -6.13 -13.28
C PRO A 154 -27.41 -5.77 -14.62
N ASP A 155 -27.46 -4.50 -15.01
CA ASP A 155 -26.84 -3.99 -16.25
C ASP A 155 -25.36 -3.65 -16.09
N GLY A 156 -24.81 -3.78 -14.87
CA GLY A 156 -23.42 -3.48 -14.55
C GLY A 156 -23.13 -1.99 -14.32
N SER A 157 -24.16 -1.16 -14.19
CA SER A 157 -24.00 0.24 -13.78
C SER A 157 -23.34 0.31 -12.39
N PRO A 158 -22.54 1.35 -12.10
CA PRO A 158 -21.99 1.55 -10.76
C PRO A 158 -23.11 1.60 -9.72
N PRO A 159 -22.89 1.01 -8.52
CA PRO A 159 -23.88 1.06 -7.46
C PRO A 159 -24.21 2.50 -7.08
N VAL A 160 -25.46 2.79 -6.94
CA VAL A 160 -25.93 4.09 -6.43
C VAL A 160 -26.26 3.92 -4.96
N LEU A 161 -25.65 4.76 -4.11
CA LEU A 161 -26.03 4.89 -2.72
C LEU A 161 -26.91 6.10 -2.54
N THR A 162 -28.07 5.90 -1.96
CA THR A 162 -28.94 7.00 -1.54
C THR A 162 -28.51 7.53 -0.17
N ALA A 163 -28.92 8.76 0.15
CA ALA A 163 -28.69 9.32 1.50
C ALA A 163 -29.34 8.44 2.59
N ALA A 164 -30.51 7.85 2.30
CA ALA A 164 -31.21 6.97 3.23
C ALA A 164 -30.43 5.67 3.51
N GLU A 165 -29.88 5.03 2.48
CA GLU A 165 -29.04 3.83 2.62
C GLU A 165 -27.74 4.14 3.37
N MET A 166 -27.10 5.28 3.11
CA MET A 166 -25.95 5.72 3.88
C MET A 166 -26.30 5.96 5.36
N ALA A 167 -27.45 6.59 5.64
CA ALA A 167 -27.93 6.84 6.99
C ALA A 167 -28.17 5.52 7.76
N GLU A 168 -28.83 4.57 7.11
CA GLU A 168 -29.08 3.24 7.68
C GLU A 168 -27.75 2.49 7.90
N GLY A 169 -26.83 2.55 6.93
CA GLY A 169 -25.51 1.95 7.02
C GLY A 169 -24.69 2.50 8.19
N ILE A 170 -24.72 3.82 8.41
CA ILE A 170 -24.04 4.44 9.56
C ILE A 170 -24.62 3.91 10.88
N ARG A 171 -25.96 3.88 11.02
CA ARG A 171 -26.62 3.37 12.23
C ARG A 171 -26.26 1.91 12.47
N ALA A 172 -26.35 1.08 11.43
CA ALA A 172 -25.98 -0.33 11.50
C ALA A 172 -24.53 -0.56 11.91
N ALA A 173 -23.60 0.26 11.40
CA ALA A 173 -22.19 0.18 11.80
C ALA A 173 -21.99 0.55 13.28
N VAL A 174 -22.65 1.62 13.76
CA VAL A 174 -22.62 2.03 15.18
C VAL A 174 -23.16 0.91 16.07
N ASP A 175 -24.35 0.38 15.75
CA ASP A 175 -25.02 -0.67 16.51
C ASP A 175 -24.24 -1.99 16.47
N GLY A 176 -23.51 -2.25 15.39
CA GLY A 176 -22.57 -3.37 15.22
C GLY A 176 -21.25 -3.23 16.00
N GLY A 177 -21.07 -2.10 16.73
CA GLY A 177 -19.92 -1.85 17.59
C GLY A 177 -18.70 -1.30 16.87
N ALA A 178 -18.88 -0.64 15.73
CA ALA A 178 -17.80 0.10 15.10
C ALA A 178 -17.32 1.25 15.98
N ARG A 179 -16.00 1.45 16.03
CA ARG A 179 -15.36 2.60 16.69
C ARG A 179 -14.89 3.64 15.66
N VAL A 180 -14.74 3.22 14.41
CA VAL A 180 -14.46 4.03 13.24
C VAL A 180 -15.39 3.57 12.13
N ILE A 181 -15.93 4.47 11.35
CA ILE A 181 -16.73 4.18 10.16
C ILE A 181 -16.07 4.83 8.96
N ASN A 182 -15.84 4.05 7.91
CA ASN A 182 -15.42 4.55 6.60
C ASN A 182 -16.60 4.56 5.63
N ILE A 183 -16.83 5.69 4.97
CA ILE A 183 -17.87 5.88 3.95
C ILE A 183 -17.20 6.36 2.67
N SER A 184 -17.12 5.48 1.68
CA SER A 184 -16.49 5.77 0.39
C SER A 184 -17.53 6.13 -0.68
N ALA A 185 -18.58 6.83 -0.25
CA ALA A 185 -19.70 7.29 -1.07
C ALA A 185 -20.14 8.70 -0.65
N SER A 186 -20.88 9.38 -1.53
CA SER A 186 -21.36 10.74 -1.28
C SER A 186 -22.63 11.06 -2.07
N THR A 187 -23.38 12.05 -1.60
CA THR A 187 -24.44 12.75 -2.32
C THR A 187 -24.16 14.25 -2.32
N ASP A 188 -24.61 14.97 -3.33
CA ASP A 188 -24.55 16.44 -3.42
C ASP A 188 -25.78 17.13 -2.80
N THR A 189 -26.76 16.35 -2.38
CA THR A 189 -27.99 16.87 -1.77
C THR A 189 -27.96 16.65 -0.26
N PRO A 190 -28.12 17.71 0.55
CA PRO A 190 -28.21 17.57 2.00
C PRO A 190 -29.46 16.77 2.38
N ASP A 191 -29.29 15.85 3.34
CA ASP A 191 -30.37 14.99 3.83
C ASP A 191 -30.41 14.97 5.34
N GLN A 192 -31.61 15.18 5.93
CA GLN A 192 -31.77 15.25 7.38
C GLN A 192 -31.54 13.89 8.06
N GLY A 193 -32.01 12.80 7.44
CA GLY A 193 -31.81 11.45 7.97
C GLY A 193 -30.34 11.06 8.02
N LEU A 194 -29.56 11.46 7.01
CA LEU A 194 -28.11 11.25 6.96
C LEU A 194 -27.39 12.12 8.00
N ALA A 195 -27.81 13.39 8.17
CA ALA A 195 -27.29 14.26 9.23
C ALA A 195 -27.55 13.69 10.63
N ASP A 196 -28.74 13.15 10.86
CA ASP A 196 -29.13 12.52 12.11
C ASP A 196 -28.34 11.24 12.38
N ALA A 197 -28.04 10.43 11.36
CA ALA A 197 -27.22 9.25 11.49
C ALA A 197 -25.75 9.60 11.84
N VAL A 198 -25.19 10.64 11.23
CA VAL A 198 -23.85 11.14 11.58
C VAL A 198 -23.82 11.66 13.03
N ARG A 199 -24.84 12.41 13.46
CA ARG A 199 -24.98 12.88 14.84
C ARG A 199 -25.09 11.70 15.82
N TYR A 200 -25.85 10.67 15.47
CA TYR A 200 -25.96 9.42 16.24
C TYR A 200 -24.61 8.75 16.44
N ALA A 201 -23.79 8.67 15.37
CA ALA A 201 -22.42 8.13 15.47
C ALA A 201 -21.56 8.96 16.42
N ALA A 202 -21.59 10.29 16.32
CA ALA A 202 -20.86 11.19 17.20
C ALA A 202 -21.28 11.05 18.68
N GLN A 203 -22.59 10.94 18.97
CA GLN A 203 -23.12 10.71 20.31
C GLN A 203 -22.71 9.35 20.91
N ARG A 204 -22.38 8.38 20.08
CA ARG A 204 -21.89 7.04 20.46
C ARG A 204 -20.37 6.94 20.41
N ASP A 205 -19.68 8.07 20.34
CA ASP A 205 -18.21 8.13 20.31
C ASP A 205 -17.60 7.35 19.14
N VAL A 206 -18.23 7.39 17.96
CA VAL A 206 -17.74 6.72 16.74
C VAL A 206 -17.18 7.77 15.77
N VAL A 207 -15.94 7.57 15.33
CA VAL A 207 -15.29 8.41 14.32
C VAL A 207 -15.87 8.11 12.95
N VAL A 208 -16.37 9.12 12.24
CA VAL A 208 -16.85 8.97 10.86
C VAL A 208 -15.86 9.62 9.90
N VAL A 209 -15.35 8.83 8.96
CA VAL A 209 -14.45 9.26 7.88
C VAL A 209 -15.18 9.10 6.56
N ALA A 210 -15.23 10.16 5.76
CA ALA A 210 -15.92 10.12 4.48
C ALA A 210 -15.07 10.70 3.34
N SER A 211 -15.23 10.14 2.15
CA SER A 211 -14.63 10.66 0.93
C SER A 211 -15.23 12.02 0.54
N ALA A 212 -14.37 12.95 0.10
CA ALA A 212 -14.80 14.29 -0.33
C ALA A 212 -15.52 14.30 -1.69
N ALA A 213 -15.55 13.14 -2.39
CA ALA A 213 -16.06 12.91 -3.73
C ALA A 213 -15.13 13.34 -4.89
N ASN A 214 -15.53 12.97 -6.12
CA ASN A 214 -14.67 13.02 -7.30
C ASN A 214 -15.20 13.95 -8.40
N SER A 215 -16.05 14.92 -8.07
CA SER A 215 -16.76 15.79 -9.00
C SER A 215 -16.18 17.22 -9.08
N ALA A 216 -14.91 17.42 -8.73
CA ALA A 216 -14.28 18.74 -8.79
C ALA A 216 -14.33 19.37 -10.20
N GLN A 217 -14.24 18.54 -11.25
CA GLN A 217 -14.32 19.01 -12.64
C GLN A 217 -15.78 19.19 -13.13
N GLN A 218 -16.77 18.78 -12.34
CA GLN A 218 -18.21 18.90 -12.60
C GLN A 218 -18.88 19.96 -11.71
N GLY A 219 -18.16 21.05 -11.43
CA GLY A 219 -18.68 22.17 -10.65
C GLY A 219 -18.33 22.17 -9.16
N ASP A 220 -17.54 21.18 -8.72
CA ASP A 220 -17.02 21.09 -7.33
C ASP A 220 -18.11 21.26 -6.25
N PRO A 221 -19.23 20.50 -6.31
CA PRO A 221 -20.36 20.67 -5.39
C PRO A 221 -19.96 20.27 -3.96
N ILE A 222 -20.61 20.87 -2.95
CA ILE A 222 -20.53 20.39 -1.58
C ILE A 222 -21.14 19.01 -1.48
N THR A 223 -20.50 18.09 -0.77
CA THR A 223 -20.95 16.70 -0.67
C THR A 223 -21.16 16.25 0.77
N TYR A 224 -22.05 15.29 0.93
CA TYR A 224 -22.47 14.70 2.20
C TYR A 224 -22.24 13.18 2.16
N PRO A 225 -21.85 12.57 3.31
CA PRO A 225 -21.76 13.14 4.65
C PRO A 225 -20.48 13.96 4.92
N ALA A 226 -19.54 14.09 3.98
CA ALA A 226 -18.22 14.72 4.18
C ALA A 226 -18.33 16.14 4.79
N SER A 227 -19.34 16.93 4.41
CA SER A 227 -19.52 18.32 4.88
C SER A 227 -20.13 18.45 6.27
N TYR A 228 -20.55 17.37 6.91
CA TYR A 228 -21.06 17.49 8.28
C TYR A 228 -19.91 17.71 9.29
N PRO A 229 -20.05 18.61 10.27
CA PRO A 229 -18.92 19.09 11.08
C PRO A 229 -18.15 18.01 11.84
N THR A 230 -18.81 16.92 12.26
CA THR A 230 -18.19 15.85 13.03
C THR A 230 -17.50 14.80 12.14
N VAL A 231 -17.67 14.89 10.82
CA VAL A 231 -17.06 13.97 9.86
C VAL A 231 -15.63 14.41 9.52
N ILE A 232 -14.74 13.46 9.34
CA ILE A 232 -13.42 13.68 8.78
C ILE A 232 -13.54 13.55 7.26
N ALA A 233 -13.61 14.67 6.57
CA ALA A 233 -13.68 14.73 5.12
C ALA A 233 -12.30 14.52 4.48
N VAL A 234 -12.16 13.57 3.56
CA VAL A 234 -10.87 13.18 2.99
C VAL A 234 -10.82 13.40 1.49
N GLY A 235 -9.90 14.26 1.06
CA GLY A 235 -9.53 14.45 -0.34
C GLY A 235 -8.39 13.53 -0.78
N ALA A 236 -8.14 13.50 -2.08
CA ALA A 236 -7.14 12.64 -2.70
C ALA A 236 -5.91 13.41 -3.17
N ILE A 237 -4.72 12.85 -2.93
CA ILE A 237 -3.45 13.30 -3.51
C ILE A 237 -2.81 12.21 -4.37
N ASP A 238 -1.96 12.63 -5.31
CA ASP A 238 -1.09 11.77 -6.10
C ASP A 238 0.24 11.47 -5.39
N MET A 239 1.10 10.69 -6.04
CA MET A 239 2.42 10.31 -5.52
C MET A 239 3.35 11.50 -5.28
N THR A 240 3.13 12.65 -5.94
CA THR A 240 3.91 13.87 -5.74
C THR A 240 3.39 14.71 -4.56
N GLY A 241 2.25 14.34 -3.98
CA GLY A 241 1.57 15.08 -2.92
C GLY A 241 0.65 16.20 -3.44
N LYS A 242 0.48 16.29 -4.76
CA LYS A 242 -0.45 17.25 -5.37
C LYS A 242 -1.88 16.74 -5.23
N LYS A 243 -2.83 17.65 -4.97
CA LYS A 243 -4.27 17.33 -5.00
C LYS A 243 -4.66 16.72 -6.35
N ALA A 244 -5.34 15.59 -6.33
CA ALA A 244 -5.87 14.96 -7.54
C ALA A 244 -6.91 15.85 -8.22
N ASP A 245 -6.88 15.93 -9.55
CA ASP A 245 -7.74 16.86 -10.30
C ASP A 245 -9.24 16.60 -10.10
N PHE A 246 -9.63 15.36 -9.85
CA PHE A 246 -11.00 14.97 -9.56
C PHE A 246 -11.44 15.27 -8.12
N SER A 247 -10.50 15.40 -7.16
CA SER A 247 -10.81 15.55 -5.73
C SER A 247 -11.46 16.89 -5.46
N GLN A 248 -12.63 16.87 -4.82
CA GLN A 248 -13.36 18.08 -4.46
C GLN A 248 -12.63 18.91 -3.43
N THR A 249 -12.97 20.20 -3.41
CA THR A 249 -12.37 21.23 -2.55
C THR A 249 -13.43 21.91 -1.71
N GLY A 250 -13.02 22.58 -0.65
CA GLY A 250 -13.93 23.35 0.18
C GLY A 250 -13.47 23.48 1.62
N LYS A 251 -14.12 24.37 2.37
CA LYS A 251 -13.84 24.58 3.81
C LYS A 251 -14.19 23.37 4.69
N PHE A 252 -14.96 22.42 4.15
CA PHE A 252 -15.33 21.20 4.86
C PHE A 252 -14.19 20.16 4.86
N LEU A 253 -13.20 20.31 3.98
CA LEU A 253 -12.13 19.34 3.85
C LEU A 253 -11.26 19.30 5.10
N SER A 254 -11.16 18.13 5.74
CA SER A 254 -10.32 17.92 6.92
C SER A 254 -8.90 17.57 6.54
N LEU A 255 -8.72 16.52 5.74
CA LEU A 255 -7.43 15.91 5.43
C LEU A 255 -7.35 15.48 3.99
N VAL A 256 -6.14 15.18 3.54
CA VAL A 256 -5.90 14.44 2.30
C VAL A 256 -5.08 13.20 2.57
N ALA A 257 -5.23 12.21 1.70
CA ALA A 257 -4.46 10.98 1.71
C ALA A 257 -4.21 10.47 0.27
N PRO A 258 -3.31 9.49 0.07
CA PRO A 258 -3.11 8.87 -1.24
C PRO A 258 -4.43 8.40 -1.88
N GLY A 259 -4.69 8.82 -3.13
CA GLY A 259 -5.94 8.50 -3.81
C GLY A 259 -5.81 8.31 -5.33
N VAL A 260 -4.59 8.32 -5.88
CA VAL A 260 -4.33 8.13 -7.31
C VAL A 260 -3.45 6.92 -7.54
N GLY A 261 -3.90 5.95 -8.32
CA GLY A 261 -3.14 4.73 -8.60
C GLY A 261 -2.89 3.91 -7.33
N ILE A 262 -3.93 3.72 -6.52
CA ILE A 262 -3.86 2.99 -5.25
C ILE A 262 -3.99 1.50 -5.50
N THR A 263 -3.04 0.73 -4.98
CA THR A 263 -3.10 -0.73 -4.98
C THR A 263 -3.89 -1.24 -3.78
N SER A 264 -4.79 -2.21 -3.98
CA SER A 264 -5.43 -2.96 -2.91
C SER A 264 -5.91 -4.33 -3.41
N ILE A 265 -6.45 -5.13 -2.48
CA ILE A 265 -6.99 -6.46 -2.74
C ILE A 265 -8.35 -6.39 -3.45
N GLY A 266 -8.78 -7.53 -3.97
CA GLY A 266 -10.13 -7.73 -4.49
C GLY A 266 -10.77 -9.01 -3.96
N PRO A 267 -12.05 -9.25 -4.23
CA PRO A 267 -12.72 -10.48 -3.83
C PRO A 267 -12.18 -11.71 -4.56
N GLY A 268 -12.28 -12.86 -3.90
CA GLY A 268 -12.07 -14.17 -4.52
C GLY A 268 -10.63 -14.61 -4.73
N GLY A 269 -9.61 -13.79 -4.43
CA GLY A 269 -8.21 -14.15 -4.70
C GLY A 269 -7.18 -13.40 -3.88
N GLY A 270 -5.90 -13.79 -4.05
CA GLY A 270 -4.75 -13.20 -3.36
C GLY A 270 -4.02 -12.10 -4.15
N GLY A 271 -4.53 -11.72 -5.33
CA GLY A 271 -3.95 -10.66 -6.14
C GLY A 271 -4.46 -9.27 -5.77
N HIS A 272 -4.11 -8.28 -6.60
CA HIS A 272 -4.39 -6.87 -6.37
C HIS A 272 -4.99 -6.19 -7.60
N TRP A 273 -5.76 -5.15 -7.33
CA TRP A 273 -6.25 -4.18 -8.31
C TRP A 273 -5.65 -2.81 -8.05
N VAL A 274 -5.76 -1.91 -9.02
CA VAL A 274 -5.37 -0.50 -8.89
C VAL A 274 -6.58 0.39 -9.12
N GLY A 275 -6.78 1.39 -8.24
CA GLY A 275 -7.89 2.33 -8.35
C GLY A 275 -7.48 3.78 -8.09
N SER A 276 -8.31 4.73 -8.53
CA SER A 276 -8.13 6.16 -8.22
C SER A 276 -9.47 6.76 -7.80
N GLY A 277 -9.47 7.53 -6.71
CA GLY A 277 -10.65 8.17 -6.16
C GLY A 277 -10.43 8.60 -4.71
N THR A 278 -11.22 9.56 -4.24
CA THR A 278 -11.31 9.92 -2.82
C THR A 278 -11.85 8.75 -1.98
N SER A 279 -12.60 7.83 -2.62
CA SER A 279 -13.05 6.57 -2.03
C SER A 279 -11.89 5.68 -1.54
N TYR A 280 -10.70 5.84 -2.12
CA TYR A 280 -9.48 5.10 -1.74
C TYR A 280 -8.56 5.93 -0.85
N ALA A 281 -8.77 7.25 -0.75
CA ALA A 281 -8.07 8.10 0.19
C ALA A 281 -8.67 8.01 1.60
N ALA A 282 -9.99 8.02 1.73
CA ALA A 282 -10.69 7.92 3.01
C ALA A 282 -10.26 6.70 3.86
N PRO A 283 -10.13 5.47 3.33
CA PRO A 283 -9.73 4.31 4.12
C PRO A 283 -8.31 4.39 4.69
N PHE A 284 -7.37 5.15 4.11
CA PHE A 284 -6.09 5.42 4.75
C PHE A 284 -6.29 6.18 6.06
N VAL A 285 -7.13 7.22 6.04
CA VAL A 285 -7.45 8.01 7.25
C VAL A 285 -8.23 7.19 8.27
N ALA A 286 -9.19 6.36 7.83
CA ALA A 286 -9.92 5.46 8.70
C ALA A 286 -9.00 4.43 9.38
N GLY A 287 -8.02 3.90 8.65
CA GLY A 287 -6.99 3.02 9.20
C GLY A 287 -6.12 3.73 10.24
N VAL A 288 -5.69 4.98 9.99
CA VAL A 288 -4.93 5.77 10.98
C VAL A 288 -5.79 6.08 12.20
N ALA A 289 -7.08 6.40 12.03
CA ALA A 289 -8.01 6.57 13.14
C ALA A 289 -8.12 5.28 13.98
N ALA A 290 -8.12 4.10 13.36
CA ALA A 290 -8.11 2.83 14.06
C ALA A 290 -6.80 2.59 14.83
N LEU A 291 -5.64 2.96 14.27
CA LEU A 291 -4.36 2.92 15.00
C LEU A 291 -4.39 3.84 16.23
N VAL A 292 -4.90 5.07 16.09
CA VAL A 292 -5.04 6.01 17.20
C VAL A 292 -5.98 5.46 18.28
N ARG A 293 -7.14 4.92 17.88
CA ARG A 293 -8.11 4.33 18.82
C ARG A 293 -7.56 3.12 19.58
N ALA A 294 -6.71 2.32 18.93
CA ALA A 294 -6.07 1.18 19.58
C ALA A 294 -4.98 1.62 20.57
N TYR A 295 -4.20 2.64 20.22
CA TYR A 295 -3.10 3.12 21.06
C TYR A 295 -3.55 4.06 22.17
N ARG A 296 -4.61 4.85 21.93
CA ARG A 296 -5.19 5.84 22.86
C ARG A 296 -6.70 5.63 23.01
N PRO A 297 -7.13 4.51 23.63
CA PRO A 297 -8.55 4.12 23.67
C PRO A 297 -9.45 5.09 24.44
N GLN A 298 -8.86 5.97 25.26
CA GLN A 298 -9.56 6.98 26.07
C GLN A 298 -9.99 8.23 25.29
N LEU A 299 -9.40 8.45 24.09
CA LEU A 299 -9.74 9.64 23.31
C LEU A 299 -11.16 9.54 22.75
N SER A 300 -11.92 10.63 22.81
CA SER A 300 -13.23 10.74 22.15
C SER A 300 -13.10 10.82 20.62
N ALA A 301 -14.22 10.61 19.90
CA ALA A 301 -14.26 10.75 18.45
C ALA A 301 -13.82 12.15 17.99
N GLU A 302 -14.25 13.18 18.70
CA GLU A 302 -13.86 14.56 18.45
C GLU A 302 -12.35 14.76 18.68
N GLN A 303 -11.80 14.22 19.77
CA GLN A 303 -10.37 14.30 20.04
C GLN A 303 -9.54 13.51 19.00
N VAL A 304 -10.04 12.38 18.51
CA VAL A 304 -9.38 11.65 17.42
C VAL A 304 -9.37 12.50 16.14
N LYS A 305 -10.50 13.12 15.77
CA LYS A 305 -10.56 14.04 14.62
C LYS A 305 -9.55 15.17 14.77
N HIS A 306 -9.59 15.90 15.89
CA HIS A 306 -8.67 17.00 16.19
C HIS A 306 -7.21 16.55 16.12
N ARG A 307 -6.88 15.39 16.71
CA ARG A 307 -5.54 14.83 16.69
C ARG A 307 -5.05 14.56 15.27
N LEU A 308 -5.88 13.94 14.43
CA LEU A 308 -5.52 13.67 13.03
C LEU A 308 -5.27 14.96 12.25
N GLU A 309 -6.05 16.01 12.52
CA GLU A 309 -5.90 17.33 11.92
C GLU A 309 -4.64 18.05 12.44
N ALA A 310 -4.43 18.07 13.75
CA ALA A 310 -3.29 18.76 14.38
C ALA A 310 -1.93 18.11 14.11
N THR A 311 -1.91 16.82 13.80
CA THR A 311 -0.67 16.06 13.54
C THR A 311 -0.45 15.73 12.06
N ALA A 312 -1.27 16.29 11.18
CA ALA A 312 -1.10 16.14 9.73
C ALA A 312 0.21 16.78 9.25
N ASP A 313 0.70 16.35 8.10
CA ASP A 313 1.76 17.05 7.38
C ASP A 313 1.16 18.32 6.74
N HIS A 314 1.25 19.44 7.43
CA HIS A 314 0.61 20.69 7.03
C HIS A 314 1.20 21.25 5.73
N PRO A 315 0.37 21.74 4.79
CA PRO A 315 0.85 22.47 3.63
C PRO A 315 1.41 23.85 4.04
N ALA A 316 2.27 24.41 3.20
CA ALA A 316 2.78 25.78 3.37
C ALA A 316 1.72 26.82 2.93
N ALA A 317 0.54 26.79 3.57
CA ALA A 317 -0.63 27.63 3.27
C ALA A 317 -1.35 28.00 4.57
N GLU A 318 -2.34 28.89 4.50
CA GLU A 318 -3.26 29.15 5.60
C GLU A 318 -4.11 27.92 5.89
N LEU A 319 -4.27 27.57 7.17
CA LEU A 319 -4.97 26.36 7.59
C LEU A 319 -6.36 26.67 8.17
N PRO A 320 -7.36 25.83 7.91
CA PRO A 320 -7.33 24.74 6.93
C PRO A 320 -7.36 25.25 5.48
N ASP A 321 -6.54 24.69 4.63
CA ASP A 321 -6.51 24.98 3.20
C ASP A 321 -7.73 24.35 2.48
N THR A 322 -8.34 25.07 1.55
CA THR A 322 -9.56 24.59 0.86
C THR A 322 -9.31 23.41 -0.09
N ARG A 323 -8.07 23.12 -0.44
CA ARG A 323 -7.67 22.04 -1.36
C ARG A 323 -7.05 20.85 -0.65
N LEU A 324 -6.42 21.07 0.51
CA LEU A 324 -5.64 20.07 1.25
C LEU A 324 -6.10 19.93 2.71
N GLY A 325 -7.09 20.71 3.15
CA GLY A 325 -7.55 20.72 4.53
C GLY A 325 -6.41 21.10 5.49
N TRP A 326 -6.25 20.33 6.56
CA TRP A 326 -5.12 20.45 7.49
C TRP A 326 -3.83 19.80 6.94
N GLY A 327 -3.91 19.09 5.81
CA GLY A 327 -2.75 18.48 5.16
C GLY A 327 -2.87 16.96 4.99
N THR A 328 -1.74 16.34 4.69
CA THR A 328 -1.68 14.86 4.51
C THR A 328 -1.67 14.17 5.86
N VAL A 329 -2.55 13.19 6.06
CA VAL A 329 -2.57 12.41 7.30
C VAL A 329 -1.20 11.74 7.55
N ASN A 330 -0.72 11.85 8.80
CA ASN A 330 0.56 11.30 9.24
C ASN A 330 0.34 10.27 10.35
N ALA A 331 0.47 9.00 10.03
CA ALA A 331 0.18 7.91 10.96
C ALA A 331 1.11 7.90 12.19
N MET A 332 2.41 8.14 11.99
CA MET A 332 3.37 8.17 13.09
C MET A 332 3.10 9.34 14.02
N ALA A 333 2.95 10.55 13.49
CA ALA A 333 2.65 11.73 14.29
C ALA A 333 1.30 11.59 15.03
N ALA A 334 0.27 11.07 14.35
CA ALA A 334 -1.05 10.85 14.96
C ALA A 334 -1.00 9.88 16.16
N VAL A 335 -0.15 8.87 16.15
CA VAL A 335 -0.01 7.92 17.26
C VAL A 335 0.88 8.47 18.37
N THR A 336 2.01 9.10 18.04
CA THR A 336 3.10 9.38 18.99
C THR A 336 3.12 10.80 19.58
N THR A 337 2.61 11.81 18.87
CA THR A 337 2.65 13.19 19.35
C THR A 337 1.92 13.36 20.68
N LEU A 338 2.50 14.10 21.60
CA LEU A 338 1.86 14.53 22.84
C LEU A 338 1.17 15.86 22.59
N LEU A 339 -0.16 15.88 22.63
CA LEU A 339 -0.95 17.09 22.50
C LEU A 339 -1.31 17.60 23.91
N PRO A 340 -0.99 18.87 24.24
CA PRO A 340 -1.22 19.43 25.59
C PRO A 340 -2.67 19.34 26.05
N GLU A 341 -3.62 19.50 25.13
CA GLU A 341 -5.06 19.46 25.38
C GLU A 341 -5.60 18.07 25.74
N GLU A 342 -4.82 17.02 25.47
CA GLU A 342 -5.16 15.64 25.83
C GLU A 342 -4.62 15.24 27.22
N ALA A 343 -3.76 16.06 27.83
CA ALA A 343 -3.11 15.76 29.11
C ALA A 343 -4.10 15.61 30.29
N GLY A 344 -5.34 16.09 30.13
CA GLY A 344 -6.41 15.94 31.13
C GLY A 344 -7.30 14.71 30.97
N SER A 345 -7.20 13.96 29.86
CA SER A 345 -8.10 12.85 29.52
C SER A 345 -7.53 11.45 29.85
N GLY A 346 -6.32 11.34 30.31
CA GLY A 346 -5.69 10.08 30.73
C GLY A 346 -4.80 10.28 31.94
N GLY A 347 -4.89 9.35 32.90
CA GLY A 347 -3.93 9.27 34.00
C GLY A 347 -2.48 9.22 33.49
N PRO A 348 -1.48 9.39 34.37
CA PRO A 348 -0.10 9.46 33.95
C PRO A 348 0.23 8.24 33.09
N VAL A 349 0.57 8.50 31.83
CA VAL A 349 1.23 7.48 31.02
C VAL A 349 2.54 7.19 31.75
N VAL A 350 2.57 6.09 32.49
CA VAL A 350 3.82 5.52 32.96
C VAL A 350 4.56 5.15 31.68
N ALA A 351 5.44 6.04 31.25
CA ALA A 351 6.38 5.71 30.21
C ALA A 351 7.15 4.49 30.70
N GLY A 352 6.74 3.31 30.26
CA GLY A 352 7.55 2.10 30.46
C GLY A 352 8.92 2.46 29.94
N GLU A 353 9.94 2.13 30.72
CA GLU A 353 11.33 2.27 30.32
C GLU A 353 11.44 1.75 28.87
N PRO A 354 11.95 2.54 27.92
CA PRO A 354 12.01 2.10 26.54
C PRO A 354 12.77 0.77 26.51
N ALA A 355 12.09 -0.27 26.06
CA ALA A 355 12.76 -1.55 25.84
C ALA A 355 13.98 -1.26 24.97
N PRO A 356 15.17 -1.76 25.32
CA PRO A 356 16.37 -1.53 24.54
C PRO A 356 16.06 -1.99 23.10
N VAL A 357 16.02 -1.04 22.19
CA VAL A 357 15.88 -1.34 20.76
C VAL A 357 17.05 -2.25 20.43
N PRO A 358 16.83 -3.52 20.04
CA PRO A 358 17.91 -4.33 19.57
C PRO A 358 18.47 -3.59 18.36
N VAL A 359 19.65 -2.99 18.51
CA VAL A 359 20.44 -2.53 17.37
C VAL A 359 20.71 -3.80 16.59
N SER A 360 19.92 -4.03 15.54
CA SER A 360 20.24 -5.07 14.58
C SER A 360 21.62 -4.71 14.04
N ALA A 361 22.65 -5.37 14.59
CA ALA A 361 23.95 -5.36 13.97
C ALA A 361 23.67 -5.76 12.51
N ARG A 362 23.96 -4.86 11.57
CA ARG A 362 24.00 -5.26 10.17
C ARG A 362 24.84 -6.52 10.14
N PRO A 363 24.33 -7.63 9.62
CA PRO A 363 25.22 -8.74 9.39
C PRO A 363 26.20 -8.24 8.33
N ASP A 364 27.44 -7.95 8.74
CA ASP A 364 28.57 -7.87 7.82
C ASP A 364 28.75 -9.27 7.21
N GLY A 365 27.82 -9.60 6.33
CA GLY A 365 27.86 -10.88 5.63
C GLY A 365 28.98 -10.84 4.60
N PRO A 366 29.76 -11.91 4.48
CA PRO A 366 30.82 -12.03 3.48
C PRO A 366 30.33 -11.79 2.04
N GLY A 367 29.02 -11.72 1.83
CA GLY A 367 28.40 -11.47 0.54
C GLY A 367 28.64 -10.09 -0.08
N GLU A 368 28.68 -9.02 0.72
CA GLU A 368 28.96 -7.69 0.16
C GLU A 368 30.41 -7.54 -0.29
N VAL A 369 31.35 -8.06 0.47
CA VAL A 369 32.77 -8.05 0.10
C VAL A 369 33.01 -8.89 -1.16
N VAL A 370 32.32 -10.03 -1.29
CA VAL A 370 32.41 -10.88 -2.48
C VAL A 370 31.77 -10.19 -3.69
N ALA A 371 30.65 -9.51 -3.52
CA ALA A 371 29.98 -8.79 -4.61
C ALA A 371 30.82 -7.62 -5.13
N VAL A 372 31.42 -6.82 -4.24
CA VAL A 372 32.30 -5.71 -4.59
C VAL A 372 33.59 -6.23 -5.23
N ALA A 373 34.18 -7.30 -4.70
CA ALA A 373 35.36 -7.94 -5.29
C ALA A 373 35.06 -8.49 -6.70
N ALA A 374 33.90 -9.10 -6.93
CA ALA A 374 33.51 -9.63 -8.22
C ALA A 374 33.25 -8.50 -9.25
N THR A 375 32.63 -7.38 -8.85
CA THR A 375 32.37 -6.25 -9.75
C THR A 375 33.64 -5.53 -10.22
N ILE A 376 34.72 -5.58 -9.43
CA ILE A 376 36.01 -4.97 -9.78
C ILE A 376 36.88 -5.95 -10.54
N SER A 377 36.91 -7.23 -10.16
CA SER A 377 37.84 -8.22 -10.72
C SER A 377 37.46 -8.63 -12.17
N VAL A 378 36.17 -8.72 -12.48
CA VAL A 378 35.73 -9.16 -13.84
C VAL A 378 36.16 -8.16 -14.94
N PRO A 379 35.94 -6.85 -14.82
CA PRO A 379 36.38 -5.89 -15.85
C PRO A 379 37.92 -5.80 -15.93
N ILE A 380 38.64 -5.96 -14.83
CA ILE A 380 40.12 -5.95 -14.84
C ILE A 380 40.66 -7.16 -15.60
N LEU A 381 40.11 -8.35 -15.36
CA LEU A 381 40.49 -9.56 -16.11
C LEU A 381 40.14 -9.48 -17.58
N ALA A 382 39.00 -8.89 -17.92
CA ALA A 382 38.60 -8.64 -19.30
C ALA A 382 39.56 -7.67 -20.02
N LEU A 383 39.95 -6.59 -19.37
CA LEU A 383 40.91 -5.62 -19.90
C LEU A 383 42.31 -6.23 -20.08
N LEU A 384 42.78 -7.03 -19.13
CA LEU A 384 44.04 -7.76 -19.23
C LEU A 384 44.00 -8.76 -20.38
N GLY A 385 42.93 -9.50 -20.54
CA GLY A 385 42.72 -10.41 -21.66
C GLY A 385 42.76 -9.70 -23.02
N LEU A 386 42.11 -8.55 -23.11
CA LEU A 386 42.10 -7.71 -24.33
C LEU A 386 43.49 -7.15 -24.65
N LEU A 387 44.25 -6.74 -23.62
CA LEU A 387 45.61 -6.26 -23.77
C LEU A 387 46.55 -7.37 -24.27
N VAL A 388 46.50 -8.57 -23.65
CA VAL A 388 47.27 -9.73 -24.09
C VAL A 388 46.92 -10.11 -25.51
N PHE A 389 45.62 -10.13 -25.84
CA PHE A 389 45.15 -10.42 -27.20
C PHE A 389 45.71 -9.40 -28.22
N ARG A 390 45.68 -8.11 -27.91
CA ARG A 390 46.26 -7.07 -28.78
C ARG A 390 47.76 -7.20 -28.90
N LEU A 391 48.47 -7.52 -27.82
CA LEU A 391 49.94 -7.74 -27.86
C LEU A 391 50.27 -8.98 -28.71
N CYS A 392 49.52 -10.10 -28.59
CA CYS A 392 49.72 -11.26 -29.41
C CYS A 392 49.44 -11.01 -30.90
N LEU A 393 48.38 -10.26 -31.22
CA LEU A 393 48.12 -9.83 -32.64
C LEU A 393 49.20 -8.91 -33.17
N GLY A 394 49.69 -7.94 -32.34
CA GLY A 394 50.79 -7.07 -32.69
C GLY A 394 52.09 -7.81 -32.89
N GLY A 395 52.38 -8.77 -32.05
CA GLY A 395 53.58 -9.68 -32.13
C GLY A 395 53.56 -10.53 -33.39
N ARG A 396 52.38 -11.10 -33.74
CA ARG A 396 52.19 -11.86 -35.01
C ARG A 396 52.39 -10.97 -36.25
N ARG A 397 51.92 -9.74 -36.25
CA ARG A 397 52.11 -8.79 -37.37
C ARG A 397 53.59 -8.32 -37.48
N ARG A 398 54.33 -8.23 -36.35
CA ARG A 398 55.73 -7.80 -36.32
C ARG A 398 56.73 -8.96 -36.44
N ARG A 399 56.29 -10.22 -36.73
CA ARG A 399 57.13 -11.41 -36.89
C ARG A 399 58.17 -11.56 -35.77
N TRP A 400 57.76 -11.54 -34.51
CA TRP A 400 58.63 -11.75 -33.37
C TRP A 400 59.39 -13.06 -33.50
N LYS A 401 60.71 -13.00 -33.61
CA LYS A 401 61.58 -14.19 -33.61
C LYS A 401 61.89 -14.56 -32.14
N ARG A 402 61.92 -15.89 -31.88
CA ARG A 402 62.38 -16.38 -30.58
C ARG A 402 63.81 -15.89 -30.29
N ALA A 403 64.08 -15.40 -29.09
CA ALA A 403 65.44 -15.09 -28.63
C ALA A 403 66.31 -16.37 -28.68
N ARG A 404 67.50 -16.29 -29.27
CA ARG A 404 68.47 -17.38 -29.21
C ARG A 404 69.09 -17.37 -27.80
N VAL A 405 69.06 -18.49 -27.11
CA VAL A 405 69.82 -18.74 -25.90
C VAL A 405 71.26 -18.82 -26.32
N VAL A 406 72.08 -17.92 -25.83
CA VAL A 406 73.53 -17.95 -25.98
C VAL A 406 74.09 -18.86 -24.88
N GLU A 407 74.64 -19.99 -25.25
CA GLU A 407 75.34 -20.87 -24.34
C GLU A 407 76.62 -20.18 -23.86
N PRO A 408 77.00 -20.22 -22.56
CA PRO A 408 78.25 -19.71 -22.07
C PRO A 408 79.39 -20.57 -22.63
N ARG A 409 80.42 -19.95 -23.23
CA ARG A 409 81.68 -20.61 -23.55
C ARG A 409 82.41 -20.91 -22.25
N GLU A 410 82.62 -22.17 -21.94
CA GLU A 410 83.57 -22.61 -20.94
C GLU A 410 84.99 -22.26 -21.39
N ARG A 411 85.76 -21.72 -20.43
CA ARG A 411 87.20 -21.64 -20.43
C ARG A 411 87.76 -22.59 -19.41
#